data_94660a86750f3cb1badf7dec419f6031
#
_entry.id   94660a86750f3cb1badf7dec419f6031
#
_cell.length_a   1.000
_cell.length_b   1.000
_cell.length_c   1.000
_cell.angle_alpha   90.00
_cell.angle_beta   90.00
_cell.angle_gamma   90.00
#
_symmetry.space_group_name_H-M   'P 1'
#
loop_
_entity.id
_entity.type
_entity.pdbx_description
1 polymer ?
#
loop_
_entity_poly.entity_id
_entity_poly.type
_entity_poly.pdbx_seq_one_letter_code
_entity_poly.pdbx_strand_id
1 'polypeptide(L)'
;MEFTIQHFIALAPLLITSLTVVVVMLAIAWRRNHSQTFLLSVAGLNLALLSIFPALKVAPLAVTPLLMMDNFAFLYIGLILAATLACVTLAHAYLGEGGTGYPGNREELYLLMLLAATGGIVLVSAQHLAGLFIGLELLSVPVYGLVAYAFFNKRSLEAGIKYMVLSAAGSAFLLFGMALLYAEAGSLSFSGIGHALAATGAPSAIAQLGLGMMLVGLAFKLSLVPFHLWTPDVYEGAPAPVAAFLATASKVAVFAVMVRLFQITPSATTGVMSDVLTVIAIASILFGNLLALTQNNLKRLLGYSSIAHFGYLLIALVASKGMAMEAIGVYLITYVLTSLGAFGVITLMSSPYKGRDADALYEYRGLFWRRPYLTAVMTVMMLSLAGIPLTAGFIGKFYIIATGVEAHQWWLVGSLILGSAIGVFYYLRVMVTLYLVEPKLHRHDAPLNWEQKAGGVMLLAVSVLVFFLGVYPQPMLQLVQQATLGLIG
;
A
#
# COMPACT_ATOMS: atom_id res chain seq x y z
N MET A 1 -1.67 -24.91 -23.68
CA MET A 1 -2.23 -23.53 -23.90
C MET A 1 -1.41 -22.88 -25.00
N GLU A 2 -2.04 -22.51 -26.11
CA GLU A 2 -1.35 -21.72 -27.13
C GLU A 2 -1.46 -20.24 -26.75
N PHE A 3 -0.33 -19.54 -26.67
CA PHE A 3 -0.32 -18.10 -26.39
C PHE A 3 -0.76 -17.33 -27.63
N THR A 4 -1.84 -16.59 -27.50
CA THR A 4 -2.37 -15.71 -28.54
C THR A 4 -1.91 -14.26 -28.32
N ILE A 5 -2.07 -13.40 -29.32
CA ILE A 5 -1.79 -11.95 -29.21
C ILE A 5 -2.58 -11.32 -28.04
N GLN A 6 -3.79 -11.81 -27.78
CA GLN A 6 -4.61 -11.32 -26.66
C GLN A 6 -3.96 -11.56 -25.29
N HIS A 7 -3.28 -12.70 -25.10
CA HIS A 7 -2.53 -12.98 -23.87
C HIS A 7 -1.39 -11.98 -23.67
N PHE A 8 -0.65 -11.63 -24.74
CA PHE A 8 0.41 -10.62 -24.65
C PHE A 8 -0.14 -9.22 -24.36
N ILE A 9 -1.30 -8.85 -24.95
CA ILE A 9 -1.95 -7.57 -24.67
C ILE A 9 -2.43 -7.53 -23.21
N ALA A 10 -3.04 -8.59 -22.69
CA ALA A 10 -3.49 -8.67 -21.30
C ALA A 10 -2.31 -8.59 -20.31
N LEU A 11 -1.17 -9.22 -20.65
CA LEU A 11 0.05 -9.17 -19.85
C LEU A 11 0.89 -7.90 -20.03
N ALA A 12 0.54 -7.02 -20.97
CA ALA A 12 1.38 -5.88 -21.32
C ALA A 12 1.87 -5.05 -20.10
N PRO A 13 1.04 -4.70 -19.09
CA PRO A 13 1.53 -3.98 -17.93
C PRO A 13 2.64 -4.73 -17.17
N LEU A 14 2.50 -6.04 -17.01
CA LEU A 14 3.50 -6.89 -16.35
C LEU A 14 4.77 -6.99 -17.19
N LEU A 15 4.64 -7.25 -18.50
CA LEU A 15 5.76 -7.42 -19.42
C LEU A 15 6.57 -6.13 -19.56
N ILE A 16 5.89 -4.97 -19.68
CA ILE A 16 6.57 -3.66 -19.79
C ILE A 16 7.30 -3.33 -18.50
N THR A 17 6.68 -3.56 -17.34
CA THR A 17 7.35 -3.33 -16.05
C THR A 17 8.57 -4.24 -15.89
N SER A 18 8.44 -5.52 -16.21
CA SER A 18 9.55 -6.50 -16.16
C SER A 18 10.67 -6.14 -17.14
N LEU A 19 10.31 -5.74 -18.38
CA LEU A 19 11.29 -5.26 -19.36
C LEU A 19 12.00 -4.01 -18.88
N THR A 20 11.29 -3.08 -18.23
CA THR A 20 11.86 -1.88 -17.63
C THR A 20 12.89 -2.24 -16.57
N VAL A 21 12.62 -3.24 -15.72
CA VAL A 21 13.60 -3.76 -14.75
C VAL A 21 14.89 -4.20 -15.46
N VAL A 22 14.76 -4.98 -16.53
CA VAL A 22 15.92 -5.47 -17.30
C VAL A 22 16.70 -4.32 -17.94
N VAL A 23 15.99 -3.37 -18.59
CA VAL A 23 16.60 -2.20 -19.23
C VAL A 23 17.34 -1.33 -18.21
N VAL A 24 16.72 -1.07 -17.07
CA VAL A 24 17.34 -0.29 -15.97
C VAL A 24 18.57 -1.03 -15.43
N MET A 25 18.48 -2.32 -15.21
CA MET A 25 19.61 -3.15 -14.75
C MET A 25 20.79 -3.09 -15.72
N LEU A 26 20.54 -3.23 -17.02
CA LEU A 26 21.57 -3.15 -18.06
C LEU A 26 22.15 -1.74 -18.17
N ALA A 27 21.32 -0.69 -18.03
CA ALA A 27 21.78 0.69 -18.02
C ALA A 27 22.72 0.97 -16.85
N ILE A 28 22.40 0.47 -15.64
CA ILE A 28 23.25 0.56 -14.45
C ILE A 28 24.58 -0.17 -14.68
N ALA A 29 24.53 -1.38 -15.25
CA ALA A 29 25.71 -2.18 -15.54
C ALA A 29 26.63 -1.51 -16.58
N TRP A 30 26.06 -0.84 -17.58
CA TRP A 30 26.81 -0.12 -18.60
C TRP A 30 27.44 1.16 -18.05
N ARG A 31 26.64 2.01 -17.45
CA ARG A 31 27.08 3.27 -16.87
C ARG A 31 26.14 3.73 -15.76
N ARG A 32 26.67 3.90 -14.55
CA ARG A 32 25.92 4.46 -13.43
C ARG A 32 25.60 5.93 -13.68
N ASN A 33 24.31 6.22 -13.80
CA ASN A 33 23.81 7.58 -13.99
C ASN A 33 22.42 7.73 -13.36
N HIS A 34 22.35 8.47 -12.27
CA HIS A 34 21.13 8.67 -11.48
C HIS A 34 19.95 9.20 -12.31
N SER A 35 20.17 10.27 -13.10
CA SER A 35 19.11 10.89 -13.90
C SER A 35 18.65 9.99 -15.05
N GLN A 36 19.55 9.27 -15.69
CA GLN A 36 19.21 8.32 -16.76
C GLN A 36 18.37 7.16 -16.22
N THR A 37 18.76 6.58 -15.08
CA THR A 37 18.03 5.49 -14.42
C THR A 37 16.64 5.94 -14.00
N PHE A 38 16.53 7.14 -13.45
CA PHE A 38 15.26 7.76 -13.13
C PHE A 38 14.36 7.91 -14.36
N LEU A 39 14.87 8.49 -15.45
CA LEU A 39 14.09 8.70 -16.68
C LEU A 39 13.60 7.39 -17.29
N LEU A 40 14.46 6.35 -17.35
CA LEU A 40 14.08 5.04 -17.83
C LEU A 40 12.98 4.42 -16.96
N SER A 41 13.08 4.54 -15.63
CA SER A 41 12.09 4.03 -14.69
C SER A 41 10.74 4.75 -14.86
N VAL A 42 10.75 6.08 -14.96
CA VAL A 42 9.53 6.89 -15.19
C VAL A 42 8.91 6.57 -16.54
N ALA A 43 9.71 6.48 -17.61
CA ALA A 43 9.21 6.14 -18.95
C ALA A 43 8.56 4.74 -18.96
N GLY A 44 9.23 3.73 -18.38
CA GLY A 44 8.70 2.38 -18.29
C GLY A 44 7.40 2.28 -17.48
N LEU A 45 7.32 2.94 -16.32
CA LEU A 45 6.10 2.98 -15.51
C LEU A 45 4.93 3.68 -16.24
N ASN A 46 5.19 4.78 -16.95
CA ASN A 46 4.15 5.45 -17.75
C ASN A 46 3.69 4.57 -18.92
N LEU A 47 4.61 3.89 -19.62
CA LEU A 47 4.25 2.93 -20.67
C LEU A 47 3.42 1.78 -20.12
N ALA A 48 3.78 1.25 -18.95
CA ALA A 48 3.01 0.22 -18.26
C ALA A 48 1.60 0.70 -17.89
N LEU A 49 1.46 1.92 -17.37
CA LEU A 49 0.15 2.55 -17.09
C LEU A 49 -0.69 2.71 -18.36
N LEU A 50 -0.10 3.21 -19.45
CA LEU A 50 -0.80 3.38 -20.72
C LEU A 50 -1.22 2.04 -21.33
N SER A 51 -0.47 0.98 -21.10
CA SER A 51 -0.80 -0.36 -21.62
C SER A 51 -2.02 -1.00 -20.94
N ILE A 52 -2.49 -0.46 -19.81
CA ILE A 52 -3.74 -0.90 -19.17
C ILE A 52 -4.95 -0.66 -20.09
N PHE A 53 -4.99 0.44 -20.84
CA PHE A 53 -6.13 0.77 -21.70
C PHE A 53 -6.40 -0.27 -22.82
N PRO A 54 -5.41 -0.72 -23.61
CA PRO A 54 -5.63 -1.82 -24.54
C PRO A 54 -5.87 -3.16 -23.82
N ALA A 55 -5.25 -3.39 -22.65
CA ALA A 55 -5.43 -4.63 -21.89
C ALA A 55 -6.86 -4.79 -21.36
N LEU A 56 -7.52 -3.70 -20.94
CA LEU A 56 -8.92 -3.71 -20.53
C LEU A 56 -9.89 -4.18 -21.63
N LYS A 57 -9.53 -4.00 -22.92
CA LYS A 57 -10.40 -4.42 -24.04
C LYS A 57 -10.42 -5.94 -24.25
N VAL A 58 -9.43 -6.65 -23.75
CA VAL A 58 -9.32 -8.12 -23.87
C VAL A 58 -9.66 -8.85 -22.56
N ALA A 59 -9.92 -8.10 -21.50
CA ALA A 59 -10.33 -8.65 -20.20
C ALA A 59 -11.81 -9.11 -20.22
N PRO A 60 -12.20 -10.11 -19.40
CA PRO A 60 -11.35 -10.94 -18.52
C PRO A 60 -10.63 -12.06 -19.27
N LEU A 61 -9.38 -12.36 -18.90
CA LEU A 61 -8.58 -13.42 -19.55
C LEU A 61 -7.70 -14.17 -18.54
N ALA A 62 -7.90 -15.48 -18.41
CA ALA A 62 -6.99 -16.36 -17.68
C ALA A 62 -5.76 -16.63 -18.56
N VAL A 63 -4.65 -15.91 -18.31
CA VAL A 63 -3.47 -15.99 -19.16
C VAL A 63 -2.66 -17.25 -18.87
N THR A 64 -2.61 -17.65 -17.61
CA THR A 64 -1.97 -18.88 -17.15
C THR A 64 -2.84 -19.47 -16.03
N PRO A 65 -2.62 -20.73 -15.62
CA PRO A 65 -3.28 -21.26 -14.42
C PRO A 65 -3.04 -20.43 -13.15
N LEU A 66 -1.96 -19.63 -13.14
CA LEU A 66 -1.57 -18.82 -11.98
C LEU A 66 -2.19 -17.41 -11.98
N LEU A 67 -2.44 -16.85 -13.17
CA LEU A 67 -2.75 -15.41 -13.34
C LEU A 67 -4.03 -15.18 -14.11
N MET A 68 -4.89 -14.36 -13.54
CA MET A 68 -6.13 -13.84 -14.14
C MET A 68 -6.00 -12.33 -14.36
N MET A 69 -6.15 -11.91 -15.62
CA MET A 69 -6.18 -10.50 -16.01
C MET A 69 -7.63 -10.07 -16.20
N ASP A 70 -8.23 -9.48 -15.18
CA ASP A 70 -9.59 -8.97 -15.17
C ASP A 70 -9.61 -7.49 -14.77
N ASN A 71 -10.79 -6.88 -14.81
CA ASN A 71 -10.96 -5.47 -14.48
C ASN A 71 -10.53 -5.15 -13.04
N PHE A 72 -10.72 -6.11 -12.11
CA PHE A 72 -10.26 -5.99 -10.74
C PHE A 72 -8.73 -5.91 -10.68
N ALA A 73 -8.02 -6.83 -11.34
CA ALA A 73 -6.56 -6.79 -11.41
C ALA A 73 -6.08 -5.47 -12.01
N PHE A 74 -6.68 -5.00 -13.13
CA PHE A 74 -6.24 -3.76 -13.77
C PHE A 74 -6.46 -2.51 -12.93
N LEU A 75 -7.52 -2.44 -12.12
CA LEU A 75 -7.70 -1.35 -11.15
C LEU A 75 -6.52 -1.27 -10.17
N TYR A 76 -6.18 -2.39 -9.57
CA TYR A 76 -5.10 -2.42 -8.56
C TYR A 76 -3.71 -2.36 -9.19
N ILE A 77 -3.49 -2.90 -10.39
CA ILE A 77 -2.27 -2.70 -11.18
C ILE A 77 -2.05 -1.20 -11.42
N GLY A 78 -3.10 -0.50 -11.87
CA GLY A 78 -3.05 0.95 -12.07
C GLY A 78 -2.68 1.71 -10.79
N LEU A 79 -3.29 1.34 -9.67
CA LEU A 79 -3.01 1.97 -8.38
C LEU A 79 -1.58 1.69 -7.89
N ILE A 80 -1.07 0.46 -8.05
CA ILE A 80 0.32 0.07 -7.71
C ILE A 80 1.31 0.84 -8.59
N LEU A 81 1.10 0.86 -9.90
CA LEU A 81 2.00 1.55 -10.84
C LEU A 81 2.00 3.07 -10.60
N ALA A 82 0.84 3.69 -10.36
CA ALA A 82 0.74 5.11 -10.05
C ALA A 82 1.43 5.45 -8.72
N ALA A 83 1.23 4.63 -7.69
CA ALA A 83 1.92 4.79 -6.41
C ALA A 83 3.45 4.61 -6.55
N THR A 84 3.88 3.63 -7.33
CA THR A 84 5.31 3.39 -7.60
C THR A 84 5.93 4.56 -8.37
N LEU A 85 5.25 5.09 -9.38
CA LEU A 85 5.68 6.26 -10.13
C LEU A 85 5.85 7.49 -9.23
N ALA A 86 4.90 7.70 -8.32
CA ALA A 86 5.00 8.78 -7.33
C ALA A 86 6.20 8.56 -6.39
N CYS A 87 6.40 7.34 -5.89
CA CYS A 87 7.55 7.03 -5.02
C CYS A 87 8.90 7.17 -5.75
N VAL A 88 8.99 6.75 -7.01
CA VAL A 88 10.17 6.93 -7.87
C VAL A 88 10.47 8.42 -8.08
N THR A 89 9.44 9.25 -8.32
CA THR A 89 9.58 10.69 -8.48
C THR A 89 10.06 11.35 -7.18
N LEU A 90 9.52 10.95 -6.04
CA LEU A 90 9.96 11.41 -4.72
C LEU A 90 11.39 10.97 -4.39
N ALA A 91 11.76 9.72 -4.76
CA ALA A 91 13.10 9.19 -4.55
C ALA A 91 14.16 9.96 -5.34
N HIS A 92 13.85 10.47 -6.52
CA HIS A 92 14.78 11.30 -7.30
C HIS A 92 15.17 12.57 -6.55
N ALA A 93 14.18 13.29 -6.03
CA ALA A 93 14.45 14.48 -5.22
C ALA A 93 15.19 14.14 -3.91
N TYR A 94 14.86 13.03 -3.30
CA TYR A 94 15.46 12.57 -2.04
C TYR A 94 16.93 12.17 -2.20
N LEU A 95 17.29 11.55 -3.32
CA LEU A 95 18.65 11.10 -3.64
C LEU A 95 19.48 12.11 -4.45
N GLY A 96 18.91 13.28 -4.77
CA GLY A 96 19.46 14.25 -5.72
C GLY A 96 20.88 14.75 -5.44
N GLU A 97 21.53 15.34 -6.46
CA GLU A 97 22.93 15.75 -6.44
C GLU A 97 23.19 17.13 -5.81
N GLY A 98 22.18 17.79 -5.27
CA GLY A 98 22.22 19.17 -4.77
C GLY A 98 23.21 19.46 -3.65
N GLY A 99 24.50 19.28 -3.90
CA GLY A 99 25.62 19.71 -3.07
C GLY A 99 26.01 18.80 -1.91
N THR A 100 25.22 17.77 -1.59
CA THR A 100 25.41 16.95 -0.41
C THR A 100 24.86 15.53 -0.62
N GLY A 101 25.16 14.95 -1.77
CA GLY A 101 24.58 13.74 -2.28
C GLY A 101 24.58 12.56 -1.30
N TYR A 102 23.58 11.70 -1.44
CA TYR A 102 23.53 10.38 -0.82
C TYR A 102 24.87 9.66 -1.05
N PRO A 103 25.55 9.19 0.02
CA PRO A 103 26.93 8.66 -0.10
C PRO A 103 27.02 7.28 -0.75
N GLY A 104 25.88 6.60 -0.96
CA GLY A 104 25.78 5.29 -1.59
C GLY A 104 25.39 5.32 -3.06
N ASN A 105 25.27 4.15 -3.65
CA ASN A 105 24.71 3.99 -4.97
C ASN A 105 23.22 4.35 -4.96
N ARG A 106 22.75 5.10 -5.96
CA ARG A 106 21.39 5.67 -6.01
C ARG A 106 20.48 4.91 -6.94
N GLU A 107 21.05 4.29 -7.93
CA GLU A 107 20.38 3.70 -9.07
C GLU A 107 19.62 2.43 -8.68
N GLU A 108 20.17 1.63 -7.78
CA GLU A 108 19.58 0.36 -7.34
C GLU A 108 18.25 0.55 -6.60
N LEU A 109 18.00 1.72 -6.00
CA LEU A 109 16.71 2.00 -5.36
C LEU A 109 15.56 1.93 -6.36
N TYR A 110 15.75 2.49 -7.56
CA TYR A 110 14.75 2.43 -8.63
C TYR A 110 14.52 1.00 -9.11
N LEU A 111 15.62 0.25 -9.31
CA LEU A 111 15.56 -1.16 -9.70
C LEU A 111 14.77 -2.01 -8.71
N LEU A 112 15.04 -1.84 -7.41
CA LEU A 112 14.35 -2.56 -6.35
C LEU A 112 12.87 -2.17 -6.26
N MET A 113 12.52 -0.88 -6.45
CA MET A 113 11.12 -0.44 -6.49
C MET A 113 10.36 -1.03 -7.69
N LEU A 114 11.00 -1.09 -8.86
CA LEU A 114 10.41 -1.71 -10.06
C LEU A 114 10.20 -3.21 -9.90
N LEU A 115 11.17 -3.92 -9.29
CA LEU A 115 11.03 -5.34 -8.95
C LEU A 115 9.87 -5.57 -7.99
N ALA A 116 9.79 -4.77 -6.93
CA ALA A 116 8.70 -4.86 -5.96
C ALA A 116 7.33 -4.57 -6.61
N ALA A 117 7.24 -3.56 -7.50
CA ALA A 117 6.03 -3.27 -8.25
C ALA A 117 5.62 -4.43 -9.16
N THR A 118 6.60 -5.06 -9.85
CA THR A 118 6.36 -6.27 -10.65
C THR A 118 5.76 -7.39 -9.81
N GLY A 119 6.30 -7.61 -8.60
CA GLY A 119 5.74 -8.56 -7.63
C GLY A 119 4.31 -8.21 -7.24
N GLY A 120 4.02 -6.92 -7.03
CA GLY A 120 2.67 -6.42 -6.75
C GLY A 120 1.69 -6.71 -7.89
N ILE A 121 2.10 -6.54 -9.15
CA ILE A 121 1.28 -6.85 -10.33
C ILE A 121 0.96 -8.36 -10.38
N VAL A 122 1.96 -9.21 -10.19
CA VAL A 122 1.75 -10.67 -10.13
C VAL A 122 0.78 -11.03 -9.00
N LEU A 123 0.93 -10.41 -7.83
CA LEU A 123 0.13 -10.69 -6.65
C LEU A 123 -1.34 -10.37 -6.85
N VAL A 124 -1.69 -9.20 -7.39
CA VAL A 124 -3.10 -8.82 -7.62
C VAL A 124 -3.79 -9.60 -8.73
N SER A 125 -3.00 -10.16 -9.63
CA SER A 125 -3.48 -11.01 -10.73
C SER A 125 -3.56 -12.49 -10.34
N ALA A 126 -3.08 -12.88 -9.15
CA ALA A 126 -3.02 -14.29 -8.74
C ALA A 126 -4.42 -14.89 -8.54
N GLN A 127 -4.64 -16.09 -9.12
CA GLN A 127 -5.80 -16.95 -8.91
C GLN A 127 -5.41 -18.34 -8.38
N HIS A 128 -4.19 -18.49 -7.92
CA HIS A 128 -3.58 -19.75 -7.50
C HIS A 128 -2.61 -19.47 -6.35
N LEU A 129 -2.53 -20.37 -5.37
CA LEU A 129 -1.66 -20.16 -4.20
C LEU A 129 -0.19 -19.98 -4.56
N ALA A 130 0.30 -20.69 -5.59
CA ALA A 130 1.68 -20.50 -6.07
C ALA A 130 1.89 -19.10 -6.67
N GLY A 131 0.91 -18.57 -7.43
CA GLY A 131 0.94 -17.19 -7.94
C GLY A 131 0.95 -16.15 -6.83
N LEU A 132 0.12 -16.37 -5.79
CA LEU A 132 0.10 -15.54 -4.58
C LEU A 132 1.47 -15.53 -3.89
N PHE A 133 2.06 -16.71 -3.67
CA PHE A 133 3.35 -16.80 -2.98
C PHE A 133 4.49 -16.17 -3.78
N ILE A 134 4.59 -16.47 -5.09
CA ILE A 134 5.62 -15.89 -5.97
C ILE A 134 5.48 -14.36 -6.02
N GLY A 135 4.26 -13.85 -6.20
CA GLY A 135 4.01 -12.40 -6.22
C GLY A 135 4.37 -11.74 -4.88
N LEU A 136 4.03 -12.38 -3.76
CA LEU A 136 4.35 -11.89 -2.42
C LEU A 136 5.85 -11.83 -2.16
N GLU A 137 6.61 -12.87 -2.54
CA GLU A 137 8.06 -12.90 -2.34
C GLU A 137 8.78 -11.95 -3.31
N LEU A 138 8.33 -11.87 -4.58
CA LEU A 138 8.87 -10.92 -5.55
C LEU A 138 8.63 -9.45 -5.11
N LEU A 139 7.53 -9.18 -4.41
CA LEU A 139 7.28 -7.89 -3.76
C LEU A 139 8.20 -7.69 -2.54
N SER A 140 8.37 -8.72 -1.71
CA SER A 140 8.96 -8.59 -0.37
C SER A 140 10.48 -8.54 -0.36
N VAL A 141 11.15 -9.40 -1.15
CA VAL A 141 12.62 -9.51 -1.16
C VAL A 141 13.29 -8.19 -1.56
N PRO A 142 12.86 -7.49 -2.64
CA PRO A 142 13.42 -6.17 -2.94
C PRO A 142 13.18 -5.14 -1.85
N VAL A 143 12.03 -5.24 -1.15
CA VAL A 143 11.68 -4.31 -0.07
C VAL A 143 12.59 -4.46 1.15
N TYR A 144 13.16 -5.64 1.41
CA TYR A 144 14.18 -5.78 2.48
C TYR A 144 15.39 -4.88 2.19
N GLY A 145 15.89 -4.90 0.96
CA GLY A 145 16.97 -4.02 0.52
C GLY A 145 16.57 -2.55 0.50
N LEU A 146 15.33 -2.23 0.11
CA LEU A 146 14.82 -0.86 0.12
C LEU A 146 14.75 -0.27 1.54
N VAL A 147 14.26 -1.03 2.52
CA VAL A 147 14.18 -0.59 3.92
C VAL A 147 15.57 -0.32 4.49
N ALA A 148 16.53 -1.21 4.23
CA ALA A 148 17.91 -1.08 4.66
C ALA A 148 18.76 -0.18 3.74
N TYR A 149 18.16 0.51 2.76
CA TYR A 149 18.90 1.19 1.69
C TYR A 149 19.88 2.24 2.21
N ALA A 150 19.50 2.98 3.25
CA ALA A 150 20.39 3.90 3.96
C ALA A 150 21.28 3.16 4.98
N PHE A 151 22.01 2.13 4.57
CA PHE A 151 22.75 1.19 5.42
C PHE A 151 23.83 1.83 6.32
N PHE A 152 24.27 3.04 6.02
CA PHE A 152 25.14 3.84 6.88
C PHE A 152 24.39 4.40 8.11
N ASN A 153 23.05 4.37 8.11
CA ASN A 153 22.23 4.71 9.25
C ASN A 153 21.86 3.44 10.03
N LYS A 154 22.27 3.36 11.31
CA LYS A 154 21.98 2.20 12.16
C LYS A 154 20.49 1.88 12.25
N ARG A 155 19.61 2.90 12.29
CA ARG A 155 18.15 2.69 12.34
C ARG A 155 17.62 2.03 11.07
N SER A 156 18.14 2.42 9.89
CA SER A 156 17.75 1.82 8.62
C SER A 156 18.17 0.35 8.53
N LEU A 157 19.40 0.06 8.97
CA LEU A 157 19.92 -1.31 8.99
C LEU A 157 19.13 -2.19 9.98
N GLU A 158 18.85 -1.69 11.19
CA GLU A 158 18.02 -2.38 12.18
C GLU A 158 16.62 -2.66 11.65
N ALA A 159 15.98 -1.66 11.03
CA ALA A 159 14.66 -1.78 10.42
C ALA A 159 14.63 -2.85 9.31
N GLY A 160 15.66 -2.88 8.45
CA GLY A 160 15.78 -3.88 7.39
C GLY A 160 15.92 -5.30 7.94
N ILE A 161 16.76 -5.50 8.94
CA ILE A 161 16.95 -6.81 9.60
C ILE A 161 15.65 -7.26 10.28
N LYS A 162 15.01 -6.39 11.06
CA LYS A 162 13.73 -6.68 11.71
C LYS A 162 12.66 -7.08 10.68
N TYR A 163 12.54 -6.31 9.60
CA TYR A 163 11.57 -6.58 8.57
C TYR A 163 11.83 -7.90 7.85
N MET A 164 13.08 -8.18 7.47
CA MET A 164 13.48 -9.41 6.81
C MET A 164 13.17 -10.65 7.67
N VAL A 165 13.60 -10.66 8.93
CA VAL A 165 13.43 -11.82 9.83
C VAL A 165 11.95 -12.08 10.11
N LEU A 166 11.19 -11.05 10.47
CA LEU A 166 9.77 -11.19 10.79
C LEU A 166 8.94 -11.52 9.55
N SER A 167 9.31 -10.96 8.39
CA SER A 167 8.66 -11.27 7.12
C SER A 167 8.90 -12.72 6.70
N ALA A 168 10.12 -13.25 6.87
CA ALA A 168 10.42 -14.65 6.59
C ALA A 168 9.61 -15.59 7.49
N ALA A 169 9.45 -15.27 8.77
CA ALA A 169 8.58 -16.02 9.67
C ALA A 169 7.12 -15.98 9.18
N GLY A 170 6.60 -14.80 8.79
CA GLY A 170 5.26 -14.67 8.21
C GLY A 170 5.06 -15.50 6.95
N SER A 171 6.05 -15.52 6.05
CA SER A 171 6.03 -16.35 4.83
C SER A 171 6.05 -17.85 5.15
N ALA A 172 6.74 -18.29 6.21
CA ALA A 172 6.73 -19.68 6.64
C ALA A 172 5.33 -20.12 7.13
N PHE A 173 4.66 -19.28 7.93
CA PHE A 173 3.25 -19.53 8.32
C PHE A 173 2.33 -19.58 7.10
N LEU A 174 2.49 -18.66 6.16
CA LEU A 174 1.70 -18.63 4.93
C LEU A 174 1.87 -19.91 4.12
N LEU A 175 3.12 -20.35 3.87
CA LEU A 175 3.42 -21.57 3.13
C LEU A 175 2.85 -22.82 3.83
N PHE A 176 2.99 -22.90 5.13
CA PHE A 176 2.45 -24.04 5.88
C PHE A 176 0.90 -24.07 5.82
N GLY A 177 0.26 -22.90 5.90
CA GLY A 177 -1.19 -22.77 5.71
C GLY A 177 -1.63 -23.21 4.31
N MET A 178 -0.88 -22.83 3.27
CA MET A 178 -1.12 -23.29 1.89
C MET A 178 -0.99 -24.80 1.75
N ALA A 179 0.00 -25.41 2.41
CA ALA A 179 0.18 -26.86 2.40
C ALA A 179 -0.98 -27.60 3.06
N LEU A 180 -1.51 -27.11 4.17
CA LEU A 180 -2.68 -27.67 4.84
C LEU A 180 -3.95 -27.55 3.97
N LEU A 181 -4.16 -26.40 3.31
CA LEU A 181 -5.29 -26.24 2.39
C LEU A 181 -5.16 -27.15 1.17
N TYR A 182 -3.95 -27.34 0.65
CA TYR A 182 -3.71 -28.28 -0.45
C TYR A 182 -3.98 -29.73 -0.02
N ALA A 183 -3.56 -30.12 1.18
CA ALA A 183 -3.83 -31.47 1.71
C ALA A 183 -5.33 -31.77 1.82
N GLU A 184 -6.13 -30.76 2.16
CA GLU A 184 -7.58 -30.88 2.28
C GLU A 184 -8.30 -30.80 0.94
N ALA A 185 -7.95 -29.82 0.10
CA ALA A 185 -8.67 -29.52 -1.12
C ALA A 185 -8.16 -30.28 -2.35
N GLY A 186 -6.95 -30.85 -2.32
CA GLY A 186 -6.30 -31.46 -3.47
C GLY A 186 -6.00 -30.50 -4.61
N SER A 187 -6.15 -29.18 -4.39
CA SER A 187 -5.98 -28.14 -5.38
C SER A 187 -5.28 -26.93 -4.79
N LEU A 188 -4.48 -26.23 -5.62
CA LEU A 188 -3.85 -24.95 -5.27
C LEU A 188 -4.54 -23.77 -5.94
N SER A 189 -5.55 -23.98 -6.81
CA SER A 189 -6.33 -22.88 -7.40
C SER A 189 -7.34 -22.36 -6.38
N PHE A 190 -7.60 -21.03 -6.39
CA PHE A 190 -8.57 -20.43 -5.48
C PHE A 190 -9.97 -21.02 -5.66
N SER A 191 -10.38 -21.24 -6.92
CA SER A 191 -11.68 -21.87 -7.24
C SER A 191 -11.75 -23.32 -6.74
N GLY A 192 -10.69 -24.13 -6.95
CA GLY A 192 -10.65 -25.51 -6.48
C GLY A 192 -10.75 -25.61 -4.95
N ILE A 193 -10.04 -24.72 -4.22
CA ILE A 193 -10.14 -24.61 -2.76
C ILE A 193 -11.56 -24.19 -2.37
N GLY A 194 -12.12 -23.18 -3.04
CA GLY A 194 -13.50 -22.72 -2.78
C GLY A 194 -14.54 -23.81 -2.94
N HIS A 195 -14.46 -24.60 -4.01
CA HIS A 195 -15.34 -25.73 -4.25
C HIS A 195 -15.18 -26.83 -3.19
N ALA A 196 -13.95 -27.18 -2.83
CA ALA A 196 -13.69 -28.19 -1.80
C ALA A 196 -14.24 -27.78 -0.43
N LEU A 197 -14.03 -26.52 -0.02
CA LEU A 197 -14.55 -25.99 1.24
C LEU A 197 -16.09 -25.88 1.25
N ALA A 198 -16.71 -25.56 0.10
CA ALA A 198 -18.16 -25.47 -0.03
C ALA A 198 -18.83 -26.87 0.01
N ALA A 199 -18.18 -27.88 -0.54
CA ALA A 199 -18.71 -29.25 -0.61
C ALA A 199 -18.91 -29.90 0.76
N THR A 200 -18.13 -29.52 1.77
CA THR A 200 -18.19 -30.07 3.14
C THR A 200 -19.19 -29.34 4.05
N GLY A 201 -19.84 -28.27 3.57
CA GLY A 201 -20.79 -27.45 4.32
C GLY A 201 -20.15 -26.56 5.41
N ALA A 202 -19.10 -27.04 6.07
CA ALA A 202 -18.28 -26.29 7.01
C ALA A 202 -16.81 -26.71 6.83
N PRO A 203 -15.84 -25.77 6.91
CA PRO A 203 -14.43 -26.11 6.80
C PRO A 203 -14.00 -27.08 7.91
N SER A 204 -13.23 -28.12 7.54
CA SER A 204 -12.63 -29.03 8.51
C SER A 204 -11.65 -28.32 9.45
N ALA A 205 -11.26 -28.95 10.55
CA ALA A 205 -10.26 -28.41 11.47
C ALA A 205 -8.91 -28.13 10.77
N ILE A 206 -8.51 -28.96 9.80
CA ILE A 206 -7.30 -28.79 9.02
C ILE A 206 -7.44 -27.57 8.10
N ALA A 207 -8.56 -27.41 7.43
CA ALA A 207 -8.83 -26.26 6.58
C ALA A 207 -8.87 -24.96 7.39
N GLN A 208 -9.51 -24.96 8.56
CA GLN A 208 -9.55 -23.80 9.46
C GLN A 208 -8.14 -23.42 9.95
N LEU A 209 -7.32 -24.39 10.33
CA LEU A 209 -5.92 -24.16 10.71
C LEU A 209 -5.13 -23.63 9.54
N GLY A 210 -5.29 -24.18 8.33
CA GLY A 210 -4.64 -23.72 7.10
C GLY A 210 -4.98 -22.26 6.78
N LEU A 211 -6.28 -21.91 6.82
CA LEU A 211 -6.74 -20.53 6.63
C LEU A 211 -6.19 -19.58 7.71
N GLY A 212 -6.19 -20.02 8.97
CA GLY A 212 -5.64 -19.24 10.09
C GLY A 212 -4.14 -18.96 9.91
N MET A 213 -3.36 -19.95 9.51
CA MET A 213 -1.93 -19.78 9.24
C MET A 213 -1.64 -18.87 8.03
N MET A 214 -2.44 -19.00 6.96
CA MET A 214 -2.36 -18.05 5.85
C MET A 214 -2.70 -16.64 6.29
N LEU A 215 -3.73 -16.48 7.13
CA LEU A 215 -4.11 -15.18 7.69
C LEU A 215 -2.99 -14.56 8.52
N VAL A 216 -2.22 -15.33 9.29
CA VAL A 216 -1.04 -14.84 10.03
C VAL A 216 -0.04 -14.17 9.09
N GLY A 217 0.31 -14.83 7.98
CA GLY A 217 1.25 -14.27 6.99
C GLY A 217 0.72 -13.01 6.31
N LEU A 218 -0.55 -13.01 5.89
CA LEU A 218 -1.19 -11.84 5.26
C LEU A 218 -1.39 -10.70 6.26
N ALA A 219 -1.80 -11.00 7.49
CA ALA A 219 -1.96 -10.02 8.57
C ALA A 219 -0.64 -9.37 8.94
N PHE A 220 0.47 -10.11 8.96
CA PHE A 220 1.81 -9.56 9.10
C PHE A 220 2.09 -8.52 8.01
N LYS A 221 1.89 -8.87 6.73
CA LYS A 221 2.14 -7.96 5.59
C LYS A 221 1.26 -6.71 5.63
N LEU A 222 0.03 -6.83 6.10
CA LEU A 222 -0.91 -5.72 6.25
C LEU A 222 -0.73 -4.94 7.55
N SER A 223 0.16 -5.38 8.43
CA SER A 223 0.39 -4.77 9.75
C SER A 223 -0.82 -4.85 10.68
N LEU A 224 -1.61 -5.91 10.61
CA LEU A 224 -2.77 -6.10 11.48
C LEU A 224 -2.35 -6.59 12.86
N VAL A 225 -3.06 -6.16 13.90
CA VAL A 225 -2.84 -6.62 15.28
C VAL A 225 -3.21 -8.11 15.37
N PRO A 226 -2.36 -8.96 15.99
CA PRO A 226 -1.16 -8.64 16.78
C PRO A 226 0.17 -8.58 15.99
N PHE A 227 0.16 -8.75 14.67
CA PHE A 227 1.36 -8.87 13.83
C PHE A 227 1.90 -7.52 13.32
N HIS A 228 1.62 -6.42 14.03
CA HIS A 228 1.86 -5.04 13.60
C HIS A 228 3.17 -4.41 14.11
N LEU A 229 3.85 -5.03 15.08
CA LEU A 229 4.95 -4.40 15.84
C LEU A 229 6.15 -3.96 14.99
N TRP A 230 6.33 -4.56 13.82
CA TRP A 230 7.39 -4.19 12.90
C TRP A 230 7.16 -2.83 12.21
N THR A 231 5.91 -2.45 12.01
CA THR A 231 5.53 -1.32 11.13
C THR A 231 6.04 0.03 11.60
N PRO A 232 5.91 0.43 12.88
CA PRO A 232 6.44 1.73 13.33
C PRO A 232 7.95 1.82 13.18
N ASP A 233 8.68 0.77 13.54
CA ASP A 233 10.13 0.71 13.49
C ASP A 233 10.65 0.73 12.05
N VAL A 234 10.00 -0.03 11.16
CA VAL A 234 10.37 -0.10 9.75
C VAL A 234 10.05 1.21 9.03
N TYR A 235 8.90 1.83 9.32
CA TYR A 235 8.55 3.12 8.70
C TYR A 235 9.50 4.22 9.17
N GLU A 236 9.89 4.23 10.45
CA GLU A 236 10.89 5.18 10.97
C GLU A 236 12.25 4.97 10.34
N GLY A 237 12.73 3.72 10.25
CA GLY A 237 14.07 3.41 9.78
C GLY A 237 14.25 3.46 8.26
N ALA A 238 13.21 3.15 7.48
CA ALA A 238 13.26 3.19 6.01
C ALA A 238 13.41 4.63 5.49
N PRO A 239 14.08 4.85 4.35
CA PRO A 239 14.03 6.13 3.64
C PRO A 239 12.58 6.55 3.38
N ALA A 240 12.28 7.86 3.49
CA ALA A 240 10.90 8.36 3.40
C ALA A 240 10.15 7.91 2.12
N PRO A 241 10.74 7.92 0.89
CA PRO A 241 10.06 7.43 -0.30
C PRO A 241 9.82 5.90 -0.27
N VAL A 242 10.66 5.15 0.44
CA VAL A 242 10.46 3.70 0.66
C VAL A 242 9.33 3.46 1.65
N ALA A 243 9.25 4.24 2.72
CA ALA A 243 8.11 4.18 3.65
C ALA A 243 6.78 4.51 2.95
N ALA A 244 6.78 5.46 1.99
CA ALA A 244 5.64 5.76 1.13
C ALA A 244 5.23 4.54 0.29
N PHE A 245 6.18 3.86 -0.36
CA PHE A 245 5.94 2.66 -1.14
C PHE A 245 5.37 1.51 -0.29
N LEU A 246 5.95 1.29 0.90
CA LEU A 246 5.46 0.29 1.86
C LEU A 246 4.03 0.58 2.31
N ALA A 247 3.72 1.85 2.61
CA ALA A 247 2.40 2.26 3.07
C ALA A 247 1.33 2.13 1.99
N THR A 248 1.69 2.21 0.72
CA THR A 248 0.76 2.31 -0.41
C THR A 248 0.81 1.09 -1.32
N ALA A 249 1.68 1.05 -2.32
CA ALA A 249 1.72 0.00 -3.35
C ALA A 249 1.83 -1.42 -2.76
N SER A 250 2.68 -1.61 -1.75
CA SER A 250 2.88 -2.90 -1.11
C SER A 250 1.61 -3.41 -0.41
N LYS A 251 0.98 -2.57 0.42
CA LYS A 251 -0.23 -2.97 1.16
C LYS A 251 -1.44 -3.15 0.26
N VAL A 252 -1.58 -2.31 -0.77
CA VAL A 252 -2.65 -2.46 -1.77
C VAL A 252 -2.56 -3.83 -2.45
N ALA A 253 -1.37 -4.24 -2.89
CA ALA A 253 -1.17 -5.52 -3.55
C ALA A 253 -1.57 -6.70 -2.66
N VAL A 254 -1.16 -6.69 -1.38
CA VAL A 254 -1.49 -7.75 -0.42
C VAL A 254 -2.97 -7.74 -0.07
N PHE A 255 -3.59 -6.57 0.12
CA PHE A 255 -5.01 -6.51 0.44
C PHE A 255 -5.88 -6.95 -0.75
N ALA A 256 -5.51 -6.56 -1.97
CA ALA A 256 -6.25 -6.96 -3.17
C ALA A 256 -6.25 -8.48 -3.39
N VAL A 257 -5.11 -9.17 -3.23
CA VAL A 257 -5.08 -10.63 -3.34
C VAL A 257 -5.87 -11.31 -2.22
N MET A 258 -5.84 -10.75 -1.00
CA MET A 258 -6.65 -11.24 0.12
C MET A 258 -8.15 -11.12 -0.20
N VAL A 259 -8.58 -9.99 -0.75
CA VAL A 259 -9.95 -9.78 -1.22
C VAL A 259 -10.32 -10.80 -2.28
N ARG A 260 -9.50 -10.98 -3.32
CA ARG A 260 -9.73 -11.96 -4.39
C ARG A 260 -9.86 -13.38 -3.84
N LEU A 261 -8.96 -13.79 -2.95
CA LEU A 261 -9.00 -15.11 -2.33
C LEU A 261 -10.32 -15.33 -1.59
N PHE A 262 -10.72 -14.40 -0.72
CA PHE A 262 -11.93 -14.56 0.09
C PHE A 262 -13.22 -14.43 -0.71
N GLN A 263 -13.21 -13.70 -1.83
CA GLN A 263 -14.37 -13.65 -2.74
C GLN A 263 -14.60 -14.98 -3.46
N ILE A 264 -13.53 -15.62 -3.92
CA ILE A 264 -13.60 -16.92 -4.60
C ILE A 264 -13.86 -18.08 -3.60
N THR A 265 -13.53 -17.87 -2.32
CA THR A 265 -13.71 -18.84 -1.24
C THR A 265 -14.64 -18.30 -0.14
N PRO A 266 -15.95 -18.04 -0.41
CA PRO A 266 -16.83 -17.39 0.58
C PRO A 266 -16.96 -18.15 1.90
N SER A 267 -16.88 -19.46 1.88
CA SER A 267 -16.87 -20.31 3.09
C SER A 267 -15.68 -20.04 4.01
N ALA A 268 -14.59 -19.50 3.46
CA ALA A 268 -13.41 -19.13 4.23
C ALA A 268 -13.60 -17.88 5.12
N THR A 269 -14.67 -17.10 4.89
CA THR A 269 -14.98 -15.89 5.69
C THR A 269 -16.18 -16.09 6.62
N THR A 270 -16.69 -17.31 6.76
CA THR A 270 -17.84 -17.63 7.63
C THR A 270 -17.41 -18.29 8.94
N GLY A 271 -18.30 -18.29 9.93
CA GLY A 271 -18.07 -18.95 11.22
C GLY A 271 -16.84 -18.38 11.96
N VAL A 272 -16.00 -19.26 12.48
CA VAL A 272 -14.83 -18.92 13.31
C VAL A 272 -13.89 -17.91 12.62
N MET A 273 -13.71 -18.00 11.31
CA MET A 273 -12.83 -17.08 10.58
C MET A 273 -13.39 -15.65 10.56
N SER A 274 -14.70 -15.49 10.41
CA SER A 274 -15.36 -14.18 10.53
C SER A 274 -15.15 -13.55 11.92
N ASP A 275 -15.24 -14.36 12.98
CA ASP A 275 -15.03 -13.90 14.35
C ASP A 275 -13.57 -13.48 14.56
N VAL A 276 -12.61 -14.26 14.07
CA VAL A 276 -11.17 -13.94 14.12
C VAL A 276 -10.88 -12.64 13.38
N LEU A 277 -11.40 -12.47 12.16
CA LEU A 277 -11.23 -11.24 11.38
C LEU A 277 -11.86 -10.04 12.09
N THR A 278 -13.01 -10.21 12.73
CA THR A 278 -13.69 -9.18 13.52
C THR A 278 -12.84 -8.74 14.71
N VAL A 279 -12.28 -9.68 15.46
CA VAL A 279 -11.39 -9.37 16.59
C VAL A 279 -10.13 -8.65 16.12
N ILE A 280 -9.49 -9.12 15.04
CA ILE A 280 -8.31 -8.50 14.44
C ILE A 280 -8.63 -7.08 13.96
N ALA A 281 -9.80 -6.87 13.34
CA ALA A 281 -10.23 -5.55 12.88
C ALA A 281 -10.39 -4.56 14.05
N ILE A 282 -11.16 -4.94 15.07
CA ILE A 282 -11.39 -4.11 16.27
C ILE A 282 -10.05 -3.81 16.96
N ALA A 283 -9.21 -4.81 17.18
CA ALA A 283 -7.90 -4.64 17.80
C ALA A 283 -7.00 -3.70 16.97
N SER A 284 -6.96 -3.87 15.64
CA SER A 284 -6.15 -3.01 14.75
C SER A 284 -6.64 -1.57 14.77
N ILE A 285 -7.95 -1.35 14.77
CA ILE A 285 -8.56 -0.02 14.87
C ILE A 285 -8.18 0.65 16.19
N LEU A 286 -8.37 -0.04 17.31
CA LEU A 286 -8.15 0.54 18.63
C LEU A 286 -6.65 0.73 18.92
N PHE A 287 -5.83 -0.30 18.79
CA PHE A 287 -4.39 -0.22 19.08
C PHE A 287 -3.69 0.74 18.12
N GLY A 288 -4.03 0.71 16.81
CA GLY A 288 -3.46 1.63 15.84
C GLY A 288 -3.71 3.10 16.20
N ASN A 289 -4.95 3.46 16.51
CA ASN A 289 -5.30 4.85 16.87
C ASN A 289 -4.74 5.26 18.26
N LEU A 290 -4.82 4.39 19.26
CA LEU A 290 -4.34 4.70 20.61
C LEU A 290 -2.81 4.88 20.64
N LEU A 291 -2.06 4.02 19.95
CA LEU A 291 -0.61 4.13 19.90
C LEU A 291 -0.15 5.32 19.03
N ALA A 292 -0.91 5.70 18.00
CA ALA A 292 -0.64 6.93 17.24
C ALA A 292 -0.69 8.20 18.10
N LEU A 293 -1.55 8.25 19.12
CA LEU A 293 -1.65 9.39 20.05
C LEU A 293 -0.33 9.71 20.75
N THR A 294 0.46 8.69 21.06
CA THR A 294 1.69 8.83 21.84
C THR A 294 2.92 9.18 21.00
N GLN A 295 2.78 9.20 19.67
CA GLN A 295 3.93 9.37 18.78
C GLN A 295 4.31 10.83 18.57
N ASN A 296 5.62 11.11 18.64
CA ASN A 296 6.24 12.39 18.28
C ASN A 296 7.07 12.29 16.98
N ASN A 297 7.16 11.10 16.41
CA ASN A 297 7.76 10.84 15.11
C ASN A 297 6.63 10.68 14.07
N LEU A 298 6.67 11.49 13.01
CA LEU A 298 5.59 11.55 12.02
C LEU A 298 5.51 10.26 11.19
N LYS A 299 6.64 9.62 10.87
CA LYS A 299 6.65 8.34 10.14
C LYS A 299 6.05 7.21 10.99
N ARG A 300 6.37 7.16 12.30
CA ARG A 300 5.75 6.21 13.23
C ARG A 300 4.26 6.47 13.40
N LEU A 301 3.86 7.75 13.51
CA LEU A 301 2.46 8.15 13.60
C LEU A 301 1.68 7.65 12.38
N LEU A 302 2.20 7.87 11.16
CA LEU A 302 1.61 7.36 9.93
C LEU A 302 1.62 5.83 9.85
N GLY A 303 2.61 5.17 10.43
CA GLY A 303 2.67 3.72 10.59
C GLY A 303 1.51 3.18 11.43
N TYR A 304 1.29 3.73 12.61
CA TYR A 304 0.15 3.36 13.46
C TYR A 304 -1.20 3.74 12.84
N SER A 305 -1.27 4.90 12.18
CA SER A 305 -2.42 5.31 11.37
C SER A 305 -2.74 4.23 10.32
N SER A 306 -1.73 3.74 9.59
CA SER A 306 -1.90 2.68 8.60
C SER A 306 -2.48 1.39 9.20
N ILE A 307 -2.07 0.99 10.40
CA ILE A 307 -2.62 -0.17 11.12
C ILE A 307 -4.13 0.02 11.32
N ALA A 308 -4.55 1.18 11.81
CA ALA A 308 -5.97 1.51 12.01
C ALA A 308 -6.76 1.50 10.69
N HIS A 309 -6.22 2.09 9.62
CA HIS A 309 -6.87 2.15 8.31
C HIS A 309 -7.09 0.76 7.69
N PHE A 310 -6.13 -0.17 7.83
CA PHE A 310 -6.33 -1.55 7.41
C PHE A 310 -7.29 -2.31 8.33
N GLY A 311 -7.42 -1.93 9.59
CA GLY A 311 -8.50 -2.37 10.47
C GLY A 311 -9.88 -1.94 9.95
N TYR A 312 -10.03 -0.69 9.46
CA TYR A 312 -11.28 -0.23 8.84
C TYR A 312 -11.62 -1.02 7.57
N LEU A 313 -10.64 -1.31 6.72
CA LEU A 313 -10.83 -2.12 5.50
C LEU A 313 -11.32 -3.54 5.79
N LEU A 314 -10.89 -4.14 6.91
CA LEU A 314 -11.38 -5.46 7.32
C LEU A 314 -12.89 -5.47 7.58
N ILE A 315 -13.51 -4.35 7.95
CA ILE A 315 -14.97 -4.25 8.13
C ILE A 315 -15.70 -4.64 6.84
N ALA A 316 -15.27 -4.07 5.71
CA ALA A 316 -15.84 -4.40 4.41
C ALA A 316 -15.54 -5.85 4.00
N LEU A 317 -14.36 -6.37 4.33
CA LEU A 317 -14.01 -7.76 4.04
C LEU A 317 -14.90 -8.74 4.84
N VAL A 318 -15.15 -8.46 6.12
CA VAL A 318 -16.04 -9.28 6.97
C VAL A 318 -17.50 -9.16 6.52
N ALA A 319 -17.94 -7.99 6.09
CA ALA A 319 -19.27 -7.78 5.53
C ALA A 319 -19.51 -8.60 4.26
N SER A 320 -18.51 -8.77 3.41
CA SER A 320 -18.38 -9.65 2.22
C SER A 320 -19.54 -9.65 1.20
N LYS A 321 -20.54 -8.78 1.35
CA LYS A 321 -21.76 -8.70 0.52
C LYS A 321 -22.09 -7.26 0.15
N GLY A 322 -23.00 -7.08 -0.81
CA GLY A 322 -23.51 -5.78 -1.20
C GLY A 322 -22.39 -4.84 -1.67
N MET A 323 -22.31 -3.66 -1.05
CA MET A 323 -21.35 -2.59 -1.39
C MET A 323 -19.91 -2.87 -0.93
N ALA A 324 -19.60 -4.03 -0.33
CA ALA A 324 -18.29 -4.29 0.30
C ALA A 324 -17.10 -4.12 -0.67
N MET A 325 -17.22 -4.65 -1.88
CA MET A 325 -16.17 -4.56 -2.90
C MET A 325 -15.94 -3.12 -3.36
N GLU A 326 -17.01 -2.36 -3.57
CA GLU A 326 -16.93 -0.95 -3.91
C GLU A 326 -16.29 -0.15 -2.76
N ALA A 327 -16.70 -0.40 -1.52
CA ALA A 327 -16.16 0.26 -0.35
C ALA A 327 -14.64 0.02 -0.21
N ILE A 328 -14.16 -1.20 -0.45
CA ILE A 328 -12.73 -1.52 -0.44
C ILE A 328 -11.99 -0.74 -1.53
N GLY A 329 -12.47 -0.75 -2.78
CA GLY A 329 -11.82 -0.06 -3.88
C GLY A 329 -11.74 1.45 -3.65
N VAL A 330 -12.85 2.06 -3.28
CA VAL A 330 -12.95 3.50 -2.94
C VAL A 330 -11.98 3.84 -1.80
N TYR A 331 -11.97 3.03 -0.74
CA TYR A 331 -11.12 3.28 0.42
C TYR A 331 -9.63 3.16 0.09
N LEU A 332 -9.23 2.14 -0.66
CA LEU A 332 -7.83 1.94 -1.04
C LEU A 332 -7.32 3.07 -1.93
N ILE A 333 -8.11 3.56 -2.90
CA ILE A 333 -7.75 4.71 -3.74
C ILE A 333 -7.52 5.95 -2.86
N THR A 334 -8.49 6.27 -1.99
CA THR A 334 -8.39 7.45 -1.13
C THR A 334 -7.24 7.35 -0.12
N TYR A 335 -7.01 6.18 0.43
CA TYR A 335 -5.90 5.91 1.35
C TYR A 335 -4.54 6.06 0.67
N VAL A 336 -4.37 5.52 -0.54
CA VAL A 336 -3.12 5.64 -1.31
C VAL A 336 -2.80 7.09 -1.61
N LEU A 337 -3.76 7.84 -2.15
CA LEU A 337 -3.57 9.27 -2.47
C LEU A 337 -3.16 10.06 -1.23
N THR A 338 -3.86 9.86 -0.13
CA THR A 338 -3.60 10.61 1.11
C THR A 338 -2.26 10.23 1.75
N SER A 339 -1.94 8.93 1.77
CA SER A 339 -0.66 8.45 2.32
C SER A 339 0.53 8.90 1.47
N LEU A 340 0.42 8.84 0.14
CA LEU A 340 1.44 9.37 -0.78
C LEU A 340 1.69 10.86 -0.54
N GLY A 341 0.63 11.65 -0.37
CA GLY A 341 0.76 13.07 -0.06
C GLY A 341 1.47 13.32 1.25
N ALA A 342 1.10 12.62 2.32
CA ALA A 342 1.70 12.79 3.63
C ALA A 342 3.20 12.39 3.66
N PHE A 343 3.53 11.19 3.16
CA PHE A 343 4.92 10.75 3.04
C PHE A 343 5.71 11.57 2.03
N GLY A 344 5.05 12.08 0.99
CA GLY A 344 5.66 12.97 0.02
C GLY A 344 6.15 14.29 0.65
N VAL A 345 5.35 14.88 1.53
CA VAL A 345 5.80 16.07 2.30
C VAL A 345 7.00 15.72 3.18
N ILE A 346 6.97 14.57 3.88
CA ILE A 346 8.11 14.11 4.67
C ILE A 346 9.36 13.95 3.79
N THR A 347 9.20 13.35 2.61
CA THR A 347 10.31 13.15 1.66
C THR A 347 10.93 14.47 1.22
N LEU A 348 10.10 15.48 0.84
CA LEU A 348 10.60 16.79 0.40
C LEU A 348 11.17 17.64 1.55
N MET A 349 10.79 17.34 2.79
CA MET A 349 11.39 17.95 3.98
C MET A 349 12.70 17.29 4.41
N SER A 350 12.92 16.02 4.00
CA SER A 350 14.08 15.23 4.41
C SER A 350 15.29 15.51 3.55
N SER A 351 16.48 15.43 4.15
CA SER A 351 17.75 15.47 3.46
C SER A 351 18.63 14.31 3.91
N PRO A 352 19.01 13.39 3.01
CA PRO A 352 19.88 12.26 3.38
C PRO A 352 21.28 12.71 3.81
N TYR A 353 21.67 13.93 3.46
CA TYR A 353 22.94 14.54 3.86
C TYR A 353 23.18 14.62 5.37
N LYS A 354 22.10 14.70 6.15
CA LYS A 354 22.19 14.79 7.62
C LYS A 354 22.04 13.45 8.32
N GLY A 355 22.01 12.37 7.55
CA GLY A 355 21.96 11.00 8.04
C GLY A 355 20.61 10.57 8.62
N ARG A 356 19.56 11.41 8.53
CA ARG A 356 18.19 11.08 8.94
C ARG A 356 17.14 11.88 8.17
N ASP A 357 15.92 11.36 8.14
CA ASP A 357 14.78 12.07 7.62
C ASP A 357 14.28 13.15 8.60
N ALA A 358 13.54 14.13 8.08
CA ALA A 358 12.76 15.08 8.86
C ALA A 358 11.50 14.40 9.39
N ASP A 359 11.64 13.56 10.39
CA ASP A 359 10.56 12.71 10.89
C ASP A 359 10.01 13.13 12.26
N ALA A 360 10.72 13.99 12.98
CA ALA A 360 10.26 14.46 14.28
C ALA A 360 9.22 15.60 14.14
N LEU A 361 8.12 15.49 14.87
CA LEU A 361 7.00 16.43 14.78
C LEU A 361 7.41 17.90 15.06
N TYR A 362 8.41 18.12 15.93
CA TYR A 362 8.91 19.47 16.22
C TYR A 362 9.59 20.13 15.00
N GLU A 363 10.08 19.35 14.02
CA GLU A 363 10.69 19.89 12.79
C GLU A 363 9.65 20.55 11.87
N TYR A 364 8.39 20.19 12.03
CA TYR A 364 7.25 20.75 11.29
C TYR A 364 6.63 21.98 11.96
N ARG A 365 7.05 22.31 13.19
CA ARG A 365 6.50 23.44 13.92
C ARG A 365 6.77 24.74 13.16
N GLY A 366 5.70 25.47 12.83
CA GLY A 366 5.80 26.72 12.10
C GLY A 366 6.18 26.56 10.63
N LEU A 367 5.93 25.38 10.05
CA LEU A 367 6.23 25.11 8.63
C LEU A 367 5.50 26.09 7.70
N PHE A 368 4.31 26.56 8.08
CA PHE A 368 3.53 27.53 7.32
C PHE A 368 4.35 28.80 6.98
N TRP A 369 5.11 29.30 7.91
CA TRP A 369 5.89 30.53 7.75
C TRP A 369 7.13 30.36 6.84
N ARG A 370 7.59 29.11 6.69
CA ARG A 370 8.78 28.78 5.88
C ARG A 370 8.41 28.19 4.52
N ARG A 371 7.45 27.31 4.50
CA ARG A 371 7.03 26.51 3.33
C ARG A 371 5.51 26.36 3.30
N PRO A 372 4.76 27.44 3.00
CA PRO A 372 3.30 27.46 3.03
C PRO A 372 2.69 26.40 2.10
N TYR A 373 3.33 26.14 0.98
CA TYR A 373 2.89 25.13 0.01
C TYR A 373 2.90 23.71 0.61
N LEU A 374 4.00 23.25 1.20
CA LEU A 374 4.08 21.93 1.82
C LEU A 374 3.14 21.83 3.04
N THR A 375 2.95 22.94 3.75
CA THR A 375 1.98 23.03 4.83
C THR A 375 0.56 22.81 4.33
N ALA A 376 0.17 23.44 3.22
CA ALA A 376 -1.15 23.26 2.63
C ALA A 376 -1.37 21.79 2.23
N VAL A 377 -0.40 21.17 1.55
CA VAL A 377 -0.46 19.75 1.19
C VAL A 377 -0.63 18.88 2.44
N MET A 378 0.23 19.03 3.46
CA MET A 378 0.15 18.22 4.68
C MET A 378 -1.19 18.43 5.40
N THR A 379 -1.71 19.64 5.44
CA THR A 379 -3.01 19.94 6.04
C THR A 379 -4.12 19.17 5.34
N VAL A 380 -4.15 19.18 4.01
CA VAL A 380 -5.12 18.41 3.22
C VAL A 380 -5.02 16.93 3.53
N MET A 381 -3.80 16.38 3.61
CA MET A 381 -3.61 14.96 3.90
C MET A 381 -4.07 14.60 5.32
N MET A 382 -3.78 15.44 6.32
CA MET A 382 -4.23 15.21 7.69
C MET A 382 -5.75 15.28 7.81
N LEU A 383 -6.41 16.24 7.14
CA LEU A 383 -7.87 16.34 7.10
C LEU A 383 -8.50 15.12 6.42
N SER A 384 -7.89 14.63 5.35
CA SER A 384 -8.38 13.46 4.63
C SER A 384 -8.20 12.17 5.44
N LEU A 385 -7.05 11.95 6.11
CA LEU A 385 -6.86 10.81 7.01
C LEU A 385 -7.83 10.86 8.21
N ALA A 386 -8.09 12.05 8.74
CA ALA A 386 -9.11 12.25 9.77
C ALA A 386 -10.53 11.91 9.28
N GLY A 387 -10.77 12.03 7.98
CA GLY A 387 -12.09 11.81 7.38
C GLY A 387 -13.02 13.01 7.51
N ILE A 388 -12.46 14.22 7.37
CA ILE A 388 -13.23 15.46 7.39
C ILE A 388 -13.97 15.61 6.03
N PRO A 389 -15.25 16.03 6.04
CA PRO A 389 -16.01 16.30 4.80
C PRO A 389 -15.24 17.16 3.79
N LEU A 390 -15.58 17.05 2.52
CA LEU A 390 -14.91 17.65 1.36
C LEU A 390 -13.57 17.03 0.99
N THR A 391 -13.14 15.98 1.68
CA THR A 391 -11.93 15.22 1.33
C THR A 391 -12.27 13.80 0.89
N ALA A 392 -11.40 13.20 0.06
CA ALA A 392 -11.59 11.84 -0.41
C ALA A 392 -11.65 10.81 0.74
N GLY A 393 -10.89 11.02 1.82
CA GLY A 393 -10.90 10.13 2.99
C GLY A 393 -12.24 10.06 3.71
N PHE A 394 -13.04 11.13 3.68
CA PHE A 394 -14.42 11.10 4.17
C PHE A 394 -15.27 10.13 3.37
N ILE A 395 -15.21 10.22 2.04
CA ILE A 395 -15.96 9.33 1.14
C ILE A 395 -15.60 7.87 1.42
N GLY A 396 -14.29 7.56 1.51
CA GLY A 396 -13.83 6.21 1.83
C GLY A 396 -14.39 5.69 3.16
N LYS A 397 -14.29 6.46 4.24
CA LYS A 397 -14.84 6.07 5.55
C LYS A 397 -16.36 5.91 5.52
N PHE A 398 -17.05 6.80 4.82
CA PHE A 398 -18.51 6.74 4.68
C PHE A 398 -18.95 5.43 4.04
N TYR A 399 -18.28 4.99 2.96
CA TYR A 399 -18.57 3.72 2.30
C TYR A 399 -18.33 2.51 3.21
N ILE A 400 -17.24 2.51 4.01
CA ILE A 400 -16.99 1.45 4.99
C ILE A 400 -18.09 1.41 6.07
N ILE A 401 -18.51 2.58 6.59
CA ILE A 401 -19.60 2.66 7.56
C ILE A 401 -20.90 2.12 6.95
N ALA A 402 -21.26 2.57 5.74
CA ALA A 402 -22.47 2.12 5.06
C ALA A 402 -22.50 0.60 4.88
N THR A 403 -21.37 0.04 4.43
CA THR A 403 -21.21 -1.43 4.29
C THR A 403 -21.36 -2.17 5.61
N GLY A 404 -20.74 -1.67 6.69
CA GLY A 404 -20.86 -2.27 8.02
C GLY A 404 -22.28 -2.20 8.59
N VAL A 405 -23.02 -1.12 8.32
CA VAL A 405 -24.43 -0.94 8.71
C VAL A 405 -25.31 -1.89 7.90
N GLU A 406 -25.12 -1.98 6.58
CA GLU A 406 -25.86 -2.89 5.70
C GLU A 406 -25.70 -4.35 6.15
N ALA A 407 -24.49 -4.75 6.56
CA ALA A 407 -24.19 -6.07 7.06
C ALA A 407 -24.52 -6.29 8.55
N HIS A 408 -25.13 -5.31 9.24
CA HIS A 408 -25.45 -5.34 10.67
C HIS A 408 -24.25 -5.60 11.59
N GLN A 409 -23.04 -5.19 11.19
CA GLN A 409 -21.79 -5.36 11.94
C GLN A 409 -21.57 -4.23 12.96
N TRP A 410 -22.45 -4.10 13.94
CA TRP A 410 -22.52 -2.96 14.86
C TRP A 410 -21.26 -2.76 15.70
N TRP A 411 -20.61 -3.85 16.14
CA TRP A 411 -19.35 -3.76 16.90
C TRP A 411 -18.21 -3.20 16.06
N LEU A 412 -18.13 -3.59 14.80
CA LEU A 412 -17.14 -3.07 13.84
C LEU A 412 -17.39 -1.60 13.51
N VAL A 413 -18.65 -1.23 13.25
CA VAL A 413 -19.04 0.17 12.99
C VAL A 413 -18.75 1.02 14.22
N GLY A 414 -19.11 0.56 15.43
CA GLY A 414 -18.82 1.26 16.68
C GLY A 414 -17.32 1.46 16.90
N SER A 415 -16.50 0.43 16.63
CA SER A 415 -15.04 0.52 16.73
C SER A 415 -14.45 1.52 15.72
N LEU A 416 -14.98 1.59 14.49
CA LEU A 416 -14.57 2.57 13.49
C LEU A 416 -14.87 4.01 13.94
N ILE A 417 -16.07 4.25 14.45
CA ILE A 417 -16.48 5.58 14.93
C ILE A 417 -15.56 6.02 16.07
N LEU A 418 -15.33 5.16 17.07
CA LEU A 418 -14.42 5.43 18.18
C LEU A 418 -12.98 5.65 17.70
N GLY A 419 -12.47 4.76 16.87
CA GLY A 419 -11.12 4.88 16.31
C GLY A 419 -10.94 6.15 15.47
N SER A 420 -11.95 6.50 14.67
CA SER A 420 -11.93 7.73 13.87
C SER A 420 -11.95 8.98 14.76
N ALA A 421 -12.73 8.99 15.85
CA ALA A 421 -12.76 10.10 16.81
C ALA A 421 -11.39 10.29 17.49
N ILE A 422 -10.72 9.18 17.89
CA ILE A 422 -9.35 9.23 18.41
C ILE A 422 -8.40 9.76 17.32
N GLY A 423 -8.58 9.31 16.07
CA GLY A 423 -7.78 9.73 14.92
C GLY A 423 -7.78 11.22 14.68
N VAL A 424 -8.94 11.84 14.77
CA VAL A 424 -9.08 13.31 14.61
C VAL A 424 -8.11 14.06 15.51
N PHE A 425 -7.92 13.62 16.76
CA PHE A 425 -7.05 14.32 17.72
C PHE A 425 -5.59 14.38 17.24
N TYR A 426 -4.97 13.24 16.87
CA TYR A 426 -3.56 13.25 16.51
C TYR A 426 -3.30 13.82 15.11
N TYR A 427 -4.24 13.71 14.17
CA TYR A 427 -4.13 14.39 12.89
C TYR A 427 -4.23 15.91 13.03
N LEU A 428 -5.17 16.40 13.84
CA LEU A 428 -5.28 17.82 14.15
C LEU A 428 -4.05 18.33 14.91
N ARG A 429 -3.48 17.53 15.82
CA ARG A 429 -2.22 17.88 16.50
C ARG A 429 -1.09 18.13 15.50
N VAL A 430 -0.93 17.28 14.48
CA VAL A 430 0.04 17.51 13.40
C VAL A 430 -0.28 18.82 12.70
N MET A 431 -1.53 19.01 12.27
CA MET A 431 -1.96 20.21 11.57
C MET A 431 -1.69 21.48 12.39
N VAL A 432 -2.11 21.53 13.66
CA VAL A 432 -1.88 22.68 14.54
C VAL A 432 -0.38 22.98 14.65
N THR A 433 0.47 21.95 14.75
CA THR A 433 1.92 22.13 14.84
C THR A 433 2.49 22.89 13.62
N LEU A 434 1.93 22.69 12.43
CA LEU A 434 2.37 23.38 11.21
C LEU A 434 2.19 24.89 11.27
N TYR A 435 1.17 25.38 11.97
CA TYR A 435 0.77 26.80 12.04
C TYR A 435 1.28 27.52 13.30
N LEU A 436 1.91 26.81 14.24
CA LEU A 436 2.48 27.43 15.44
C LEU A 436 3.61 28.41 15.06
N VAL A 437 3.96 29.26 16.04
CA VAL A 437 5.10 30.18 15.86
C VAL A 437 6.38 29.39 15.67
N GLU A 438 7.22 29.83 14.74
CA GLU A 438 8.50 29.22 14.44
C GLU A 438 9.44 29.32 15.64
N PRO A 439 10.07 28.21 16.07
CA PRO A 439 11.08 28.27 17.11
C PRO A 439 12.37 28.87 16.55
N LYS A 440 13.10 29.63 17.38
CA LYS A 440 14.39 30.26 17.02
C LYS A 440 15.55 29.27 16.80
N LEU A 441 15.30 27.97 16.72
CA LEU A 441 16.31 26.91 16.56
C LEU A 441 16.70 26.76 15.08
N HIS A 442 17.99 26.59 14.80
CA HIS A 442 18.49 26.24 13.47
C HIS A 442 17.87 24.91 13.01
N ARG A 443 17.21 24.95 11.87
CA ARG A 443 16.58 23.81 11.24
C ARG A 443 17.32 23.42 9.99
N HIS A 444 17.29 22.15 9.75
CA HIS A 444 18.01 21.51 8.68
C HIS A 444 17.04 21.00 7.61
N ASP A 445 16.27 21.89 7.01
CA ASP A 445 15.38 21.53 5.91
C ASP A 445 16.19 21.22 4.65
N ALA A 446 15.72 20.27 3.84
CA ALA A 446 16.28 20.02 2.53
C ALA A 446 16.25 21.30 1.66
N PRO A 447 17.28 21.59 0.86
CA PRO A 447 17.30 22.77 0.01
C PRO A 447 16.20 22.69 -1.06
N LEU A 448 15.64 23.84 -1.46
CA LEU A 448 14.65 23.94 -2.53
C LEU A 448 15.36 23.94 -3.89
N ASN A 449 15.60 22.76 -4.44
CA ASN A 449 16.14 22.58 -5.78
C ASN A 449 15.02 22.41 -6.80
N TRP A 450 15.35 22.59 -8.09
CA TRP A 450 14.38 22.33 -9.16
C TRP A 450 13.91 20.87 -9.20
N GLU A 451 14.75 19.91 -8.83
CA GLU A 451 14.44 18.49 -8.72
C GLU A 451 13.32 18.20 -7.70
N GLN A 452 13.28 18.99 -6.63
CA GLN A 452 12.17 18.99 -5.68
C GLN A 452 10.89 19.54 -6.29
N LYS A 453 10.96 20.37 -7.33
CA LYS A 453 9.80 20.93 -8.02
C LYS A 453 8.95 19.84 -8.68
N ALA A 454 9.55 18.80 -9.27
CA ALA A 454 8.81 17.69 -9.84
C ALA A 454 8.00 16.92 -8.77
N GLY A 455 8.60 16.61 -7.62
CA GLY A 455 7.91 16.05 -6.48
C GLY A 455 6.84 16.99 -5.92
N GLY A 456 7.13 18.30 -5.87
CA GLY A 456 6.16 19.32 -5.47
C GLY A 456 4.94 19.36 -6.41
N VAL A 457 5.14 19.40 -7.72
CA VAL A 457 4.03 19.38 -8.70
C VAL A 457 3.18 18.12 -8.54
N MET A 458 3.81 16.97 -8.34
CA MET A 458 3.10 15.71 -8.08
C MET A 458 2.26 15.81 -6.79
N LEU A 459 2.79 16.38 -5.71
CA LEU A 459 2.05 16.56 -4.46
C LEU A 459 0.87 17.54 -4.62
N LEU A 460 1.01 18.55 -5.43
CA LEU A 460 -0.10 19.47 -5.78
C LEU A 460 -1.22 18.68 -6.48
N ALA A 461 -0.85 17.90 -7.49
CA ALA A 461 -1.82 17.09 -8.24
C ALA A 461 -2.55 16.12 -7.30
N VAL A 462 -1.84 15.44 -6.40
CA VAL A 462 -2.43 14.55 -5.40
C VAL A 462 -3.37 15.31 -4.47
N SER A 463 -2.99 16.50 -4.00
CA SER A 463 -3.84 17.31 -3.11
C SER A 463 -5.11 17.79 -3.78
N VAL A 464 -5.01 18.27 -5.02
CA VAL A 464 -6.16 18.67 -5.84
C VAL A 464 -7.07 17.48 -6.07
N LEU A 465 -6.51 16.30 -6.36
CA LEU A 465 -7.27 15.08 -6.57
C LEU A 465 -8.01 14.63 -5.31
N VAL A 466 -7.38 14.74 -4.12
CA VAL A 466 -8.03 14.43 -2.83
C VAL A 466 -9.24 15.33 -2.57
N PHE A 467 -9.16 16.61 -2.87
CA PHE A 467 -10.31 17.51 -2.79
C PHE A 467 -11.35 17.23 -3.87
N PHE A 468 -10.91 17.07 -5.11
CA PHE A 468 -11.81 16.81 -6.24
C PHE A 468 -12.65 15.57 -5.98
N LEU A 469 -12.02 14.45 -5.58
CA LEU A 469 -12.74 13.21 -5.27
C LEU A 469 -13.56 13.30 -3.98
N GLY A 470 -13.24 14.21 -3.06
CA GLY A 470 -14.04 14.48 -1.88
C GLY A 470 -15.33 15.23 -2.18
N VAL A 471 -15.32 16.10 -3.18
CA VAL A 471 -16.48 16.91 -3.61
C VAL A 471 -17.27 16.20 -4.72
N TYR A 472 -16.58 15.58 -5.67
CA TYR A 472 -17.17 14.88 -6.82
C TYR A 472 -16.60 13.45 -6.92
N PRO A 473 -17.12 12.51 -6.13
CA PRO A 473 -16.60 11.13 -6.06
C PRO A 473 -17.03 10.27 -7.27
N GLN A 474 -17.99 10.72 -8.08
CA GLN A 474 -18.61 9.91 -9.15
C GLN A 474 -17.61 9.24 -10.10
N PRO A 475 -16.54 9.89 -10.59
CA PRO A 475 -15.58 9.23 -11.48
C PRO A 475 -14.86 8.05 -10.81
N MET A 476 -14.51 8.20 -9.54
CA MET A 476 -13.87 7.13 -8.74
C MET A 476 -14.85 5.97 -8.51
N LEU A 477 -16.10 6.28 -8.16
CA LEU A 477 -17.14 5.27 -7.94
C LEU A 477 -17.40 4.45 -9.19
N GLN A 478 -17.57 5.10 -10.35
CA GLN A 478 -17.76 4.41 -11.63
C GLN A 478 -16.59 3.50 -11.99
N LEU A 479 -15.35 3.98 -11.78
CA LEU A 479 -14.14 3.19 -12.03
C LEU A 479 -14.12 1.92 -11.14
N VAL A 480 -14.43 2.05 -9.87
CA VAL A 480 -14.44 0.94 -8.92
C VAL A 480 -15.59 -0.03 -9.24
N GLN A 481 -16.78 0.46 -9.53
CA GLN A 481 -17.93 -0.36 -9.92
C GLN A 481 -17.63 -1.22 -11.15
N GLN A 482 -17.05 -0.63 -12.19
CA GLN A 482 -16.64 -1.37 -13.40
C GLN A 482 -15.59 -2.45 -13.11
N ALA A 483 -14.68 -2.19 -12.16
CA ALA A 483 -13.67 -3.13 -11.76
C ALA A 483 -14.23 -4.32 -10.95
N THR A 484 -15.26 -4.09 -10.14
CA THR A 484 -15.84 -5.12 -9.26
C THR A 484 -16.83 -6.03 -9.94
N LEU A 485 -17.50 -5.57 -11.01
CA LEU A 485 -18.46 -6.38 -11.78
C LEU A 485 -17.84 -7.68 -12.33
N GLY A 486 -16.55 -7.70 -12.61
CA GLY A 486 -15.84 -8.89 -13.13
C GLY A 486 -15.51 -9.97 -12.07
N LEU A 487 -15.68 -9.68 -10.77
CA LEU A 487 -15.44 -10.65 -9.69
C LEU A 487 -16.71 -11.38 -9.23
N ILE A 488 -17.87 -10.82 -9.53
CA ILE A 488 -19.18 -11.30 -9.06
C ILE A 488 -19.82 -12.26 -10.08
N GLY A 489 -19.27 -12.37 -11.28
CA GLY A 489 -19.63 -13.33 -12.33
C GLY A 489 -18.69 -14.51 -12.32
#